data_94b639148f3b4513c651be5583449018
#
_entry.id   94b639148f3b4513c651be5583449018
#
_cell.length_a   1.000
_cell.length_b   1.000
_cell.length_c   1.000
_cell.angle_alpha   90.00
_cell.angle_beta   90.00
_cell.angle_gamma   90.00
#
_symmetry.space_group_name_H-M   'P 1'
#
loop_
_entity.id
_entity.type
_entity.pdbx_description
1 polymer ?
#
loop_
_entity_poly.entity_id
_entity_poly.type
_entity_poly.pdbx_seq_one_letter_code
_entity_poly.pdbx_strand_id
1 'polypeptide(L)'
;MKSYLDLVPISAKVHRKQNRMSIICIVLAVFLVTAIFGMADMFIRGQILQAQQENGNWHIGIQNISDEDAMLISSRPEVATVADYGTLNFRGEQEYTLHGKNVSICGGNESIVTEIFNVLDEGTFPKTENEAMISINAKDTLKLKIGEQIVITTPNGTEFSYIISGFMKNSANLMREDVYGVFLTTDGFRTIYSNETDVNPSEYTMFFVLFDNKGNIPKEIAEIKEQYGFCLLYTSPSPRDM
;
A
#
# COMPACT_ATOMS: atom_id res chain seq x y z
N MET A 1 -44.85 50.98 30.65
CA MET A 1 -44.75 49.53 30.92
C MET A 1 -43.36 49.12 30.55
N LYS A 2 -42.53 48.69 31.49
CA LYS A 2 -41.15 48.23 31.21
C LYS A 2 -41.20 46.91 30.42
N SER A 3 -40.46 46.81 29.37
CA SER A 3 -40.45 45.62 28.49
C SER A 3 -40.03 44.36 29.25
N TYR A 4 -40.62 43.20 28.93
CA TYR A 4 -40.23 41.89 29.48
C TYR A 4 -38.74 41.59 29.25
N LEU A 5 -38.11 42.26 28.30
CA LEU A 5 -36.67 42.15 28.02
C LEU A 5 -35.78 42.71 29.14
N ASP A 6 -36.31 43.67 29.97
CA ASP A 6 -35.59 44.24 31.12
C ASP A 6 -35.50 43.25 32.30
N LEU A 7 -36.31 42.19 32.33
CA LEU A 7 -36.28 41.14 33.35
C LEU A 7 -35.15 40.16 33.16
N VAL A 8 -34.68 39.97 31.93
CA VAL A 8 -33.59 39.02 31.61
C VAL A 8 -32.28 39.35 32.31
N PRO A 9 -31.77 40.59 32.27
CA PRO A 9 -30.51 40.92 32.95
C PRO A 9 -30.65 40.90 34.48
N ILE A 10 -31.86 41.21 35.03
CA ILE A 10 -32.13 41.16 36.47
C ILE A 10 -32.12 39.70 36.94
N SER A 11 -32.84 38.82 36.28
CA SER A 11 -32.84 37.38 36.55
C SER A 11 -31.46 36.77 36.47
N ALA A 12 -30.68 37.12 35.42
CA ALA A 12 -29.29 36.67 35.22
C ALA A 12 -28.37 37.10 36.40
N LYS A 13 -28.61 38.27 36.97
CA LYS A 13 -27.84 38.79 38.12
C LYS A 13 -28.17 38.10 39.43
N VAL A 14 -29.44 37.79 39.66
CA VAL A 14 -29.93 37.10 40.86
C VAL A 14 -29.48 35.61 40.88
N HIS A 15 -29.53 34.96 39.72
CA HIS A 15 -29.16 33.53 39.57
C HIS A 15 -27.74 33.29 39.06
N ARG A 16 -26.84 34.22 39.32
CA ARG A 16 -25.47 34.22 38.75
C ARG A 16 -24.69 32.93 38.99
N LYS A 17 -24.78 32.33 40.17
CA LYS A 17 -24.13 31.04 40.48
C LYS A 17 -24.73 29.88 39.71
N GLN A 18 -26.06 29.83 39.63
CA GLN A 18 -26.79 28.77 38.92
C GLN A 18 -26.53 28.85 37.39
N ASN A 19 -26.55 30.04 36.82
CA ASN A 19 -26.26 30.25 35.40
C ASN A 19 -24.81 29.88 35.07
N ARG A 20 -23.83 30.21 35.93
CA ARG A 20 -22.42 29.78 35.71
C ARG A 20 -22.27 28.27 35.75
N MET A 21 -22.94 27.58 36.68
CA MET A 21 -22.95 26.10 36.76
C MET A 21 -23.56 25.49 35.49
N SER A 22 -24.70 26.04 35.03
CA SER A 22 -25.34 25.56 33.79
C SER A 22 -24.45 25.75 32.55
N ILE A 23 -23.75 26.89 32.44
CA ILE A 23 -22.81 27.15 31.34
C ILE A 23 -21.65 26.15 31.40
N ILE A 24 -21.07 25.91 32.58
CA ILE A 24 -19.98 24.93 32.74
C ILE A 24 -20.46 23.53 32.35
N CYS A 25 -21.66 23.12 32.77
CA CYS A 25 -22.23 21.82 32.41
C CYS A 25 -22.41 21.67 30.91
N ILE A 26 -22.92 22.72 30.24
CA ILE A 26 -23.07 22.72 28.76
C ILE A 26 -21.73 22.64 28.06
N VAL A 27 -20.75 23.45 28.52
CA VAL A 27 -19.38 23.42 27.94
C VAL A 27 -18.74 22.03 28.09
N LEU A 28 -18.86 21.43 29.29
CA LEU A 28 -18.35 20.08 29.53
C LEU A 28 -19.07 19.03 28.68
N ALA A 29 -20.39 19.11 28.54
CA ALA A 29 -21.15 18.20 27.69
C ALA A 29 -20.71 18.29 26.21
N VAL A 30 -20.61 19.51 25.67
CA VAL A 30 -20.15 19.73 24.30
C VAL A 30 -18.71 19.23 24.13
N PHE A 31 -17.84 19.53 25.10
CA PHE A 31 -16.44 19.06 25.05
C PHE A 31 -16.35 17.53 25.05
N LEU A 32 -17.13 16.85 25.93
CA LEU A 32 -17.14 15.38 25.95
C LEU A 32 -17.63 14.78 24.63
N VAL A 33 -18.72 15.32 24.09
CA VAL A 33 -19.26 14.85 22.80
C VAL A 33 -18.22 15.03 21.70
N THR A 34 -17.62 16.21 21.58
CA THR A 34 -16.61 16.48 20.54
C THR A 34 -15.33 15.62 20.73
N ALA A 35 -14.93 15.39 21.97
CA ALA A 35 -13.80 14.52 22.28
C ALA A 35 -14.05 13.06 21.87
N ILE A 36 -15.23 12.52 22.16
CA ILE A 36 -15.61 11.15 21.80
C ILE A 36 -15.62 10.98 20.27
N PHE A 37 -16.27 11.90 19.54
CA PHE A 37 -16.31 11.84 18.09
C PHE A 37 -14.91 12.04 17.47
N GLY A 38 -14.09 12.94 18.03
CA GLY A 38 -12.71 13.13 17.58
C GLY A 38 -11.84 11.89 17.80
N MET A 39 -11.96 11.22 18.94
CA MET A 39 -11.26 9.95 19.20
C MET A 39 -11.73 8.83 18.25
N ALA A 40 -13.03 8.73 18.00
CA ALA A 40 -13.57 7.73 17.07
C ALA A 40 -13.05 7.94 15.64
N ASP A 41 -13.04 9.19 15.16
CA ASP A 41 -12.50 9.52 13.83
C ASP A 41 -10.98 9.20 13.72
N MET A 42 -10.20 9.57 14.74
CA MET A 42 -8.77 9.23 14.79
C MET A 42 -8.52 7.71 14.80
N PHE A 43 -9.33 6.96 15.55
CA PHE A 43 -9.21 5.51 15.61
C PHE A 43 -9.52 4.85 14.26
N ILE A 44 -10.60 5.27 13.60
CA ILE A 44 -10.97 4.77 12.28
C ILE A 44 -9.87 5.09 11.25
N ARG A 45 -9.39 6.33 11.21
CA ARG A 45 -8.30 6.72 10.31
C ARG A 45 -7.00 5.95 10.58
N GLY A 46 -6.69 5.70 11.85
CA GLY A 46 -5.54 4.88 12.24
C GLY A 46 -5.64 3.45 11.72
N GLN A 47 -6.82 2.82 11.85
CA GLN A 47 -7.04 1.47 11.32
C GLN A 47 -6.97 1.41 9.79
N ILE A 48 -7.50 2.41 9.09
CA ILE A 48 -7.41 2.51 7.64
C ILE A 48 -5.95 2.60 7.20
N LEU A 49 -5.16 3.48 7.81
CA LEU A 49 -3.74 3.64 7.49
C LEU A 49 -2.96 2.36 7.77
N GLN A 50 -3.24 1.69 8.88
CA GLN A 50 -2.61 0.42 9.21
C GLN A 50 -2.98 -0.66 8.18
N ALA A 51 -4.24 -0.79 7.81
CA ALA A 51 -4.67 -1.75 6.80
C ALA A 51 -4.03 -1.48 5.43
N GLN A 52 -3.89 -0.20 5.04
CA GLN A 52 -3.19 0.16 3.81
C GLN A 52 -1.69 -0.15 3.86
N GLN A 53 -1.05 0.02 5.02
CA GLN A 53 0.36 -0.33 5.20
C GLN A 53 0.58 -1.85 5.18
N GLU A 54 -0.33 -2.62 5.76
CA GLU A 54 -0.24 -4.07 5.83
C GLU A 54 -0.63 -4.76 4.52
N ASN A 55 -1.68 -4.28 3.84
CA ASN A 55 -2.26 -4.95 2.67
C ASN A 55 -2.05 -4.20 1.36
N GLY A 56 -1.54 -2.97 1.40
CA GLY A 56 -1.43 -2.09 0.24
C GLY A 56 -2.71 -1.29 -0.03
N ASN A 57 -2.58 -0.30 -0.90
CA ASN A 57 -3.66 0.62 -1.29
C ASN A 57 -4.17 0.25 -2.70
N TRP A 58 -5.04 -0.75 -2.78
CA TRP A 58 -5.63 -1.23 -4.03
C TRP A 58 -7.07 -1.68 -3.82
N HIS A 59 -7.86 -1.72 -4.89
CA HIS A 59 -9.26 -2.14 -4.84
C HIS A 59 -9.48 -3.53 -5.44
N ILE A 60 -8.75 -3.87 -6.49
CA ILE A 60 -8.81 -5.18 -7.15
C ILE A 60 -7.39 -5.71 -7.36
N GLY A 61 -7.18 -7.01 -7.11
CA GLY A 61 -6.03 -7.76 -7.56
C GLY A 61 -6.49 -8.83 -8.55
N ILE A 62 -5.91 -8.85 -9.74
CA ILE A 62 -6.23 -9.77 -10.83
C ILE A 62 -5.00 -10.63 -11.09
N GLN A 63 -5.17 -11.94 -11.16
CA GLN A 63 -4.14 -12.88 -11.60
C GLN A 63 -4.36 -13.33 -13.03
N ASN A 64 -3.28 -13.71 -13.70
CA ASN A 64 -3.30 -14.28 -15.05
C ASN A 64 -4.04 -13.39 -16.07
N ILE A 65 -3.85 -12.08 -15.93
CA ILE A 65 -4.37 -11.10 -16.89
C ILE A 65 -3.47 -11.06 -18.13
N SER A 66 -4.08 -10.98 -19.32
CA SER A 66 -3.32 -10.71 -20.54
C SER A 66 -2.84 -9.28 -20.61
N ASP A 67 -1.72 -9.01 -21.32
CA ASP A 67 -1.24 -7.66 -21.53
C ASP A 67 -2.28 -6.77 -22.23
N GLU A 68 -3.12 -7.34 -23.12
CA GLU A 68 -4.21 -6.64 -23.81
C GLU A 68 -5.30 -6.20 -22.83
N ASP A 69 -5.77 -7.10 -21.96
CA ASP A 69 -6.79 -6.78 -20.95
C ASP A 69 -6.25 -5.79 -19.90
N ALA A 70 -4.99 -5.93 -19.51
CA ALA A 70 -4.32 -4.98 -18.61
C ALA A 70 -4.30 -3.56 -19.20
N MET A 71 -4.00 -3.42 -20.50
CA MET A 71 -4.05 -2.14 -21.21
C MET A 71 -5.47 -1.58 -21.30
N LEU A 72 -6.46 -2.42 -21.57
CA LEU A 72 -7.87 -2.01 -21.62
C LEU A 72 -8.36 -1.52 -20.26
N ILE A 73 -8.04 -2.23 -19.18
CA ILE A 73 -8.39 -1.81 -17.81
C ILE A 73 -7.67 -0.51 -17.44
N SER A 74 -6.39 -0.38 -17.74
CA SER A 74 -5.61 0.83 -17.42
C SER A 74 -6.10 2.09 -18.16
N SER A 75 -6.74 1.92 -19.30
CA SER A 75 -7.30 3.04 -20.10
C SER A 75 -8.66 3.53 -19.62
N ARG A 76 -9.28 2.88 -18.64
CA ARG A 76 -10.61 3.28 -18.12
C ARG A 76 -10.52 4.57 -17.31
N PRO A 77 -11.44 5.52 -17.50
CA PRO A 77 -11.38 6.83 -16.86
C PRO A 77 -11.54 6.82 -15.34
N GLU A 78 -12.14 5.76 -14.78
CA GLU A 78 -12.31 5.56 -13.34
C GLU A 78 -11.08 4.95 -12.65
N VAL A 79 -10.09 4.48 -13.42
CA VAL A 79 -8.86 3.90 -12.91
C VAL A 79 -7.84 5.01 -12.64
N ALA A 80 -7.43 5.14 -11.39
CA ALA A 80 -6.41 6.11 -10.98
C ALA A 80 -5.00 5.58 -11.21
N THR A 81 -4.75 4.34 -10.82
CA THR A 81 -3.43 3.71 -10.88
C THR A 81 -3.56 2.22 -11.15
N VAL A 82 -2.64 1.69 -11.92
CA VAL A 82 -2.44 0.25 -12.11
C VAL A 82 -1.01 -0.12 -11.77
N ALA A 83 -0.85 -1.32 -11.22
CA ALA A 83 0.47 -1.83 -10.88
C ALA A 83 0.57 -3.33 -11.17
N ASP A 84 1.56 -3.72 -11.93
CA ASP A 84 1.95 -5.12 -12.11
C ASP A 84 2.92 -5.54 -11.03
N TYR A 85 2.79 -6.77 -10.55
CA TYR A 85 3.59 -7.32 -9.48
C TYR A 85 3.83 -8.80 -9.67
N GLY A 86 5.09 -9.19 -9.65
CA GLY A 86 5.53 -10.57 -9.62
C GLY A 86 6.39 -10.83 -8.40
N THR A 87 6.39 -12.06 -7.93
CA THR A 87 7.25 -12.50 -6.83
C THR A 87 7.84 -13.87 -7.07
N LEU A 88 9.10 -14.03 -6.72
CA LEU A 88 9.86 -15.25 -6.79
C LEU A 88 10.50 -15.49 -5.42
N ASN A 89 10.39 -16.72 -4.91
CA ASN A 89 10.93 -17.09 -3.59
C ASN A 89 10.42 -16.22 -2.42
N PHE A 90 9.15 -15.82 -2.45
CA PHE A 90 8.55 -14.98 -1.39
C PHE A 90 8.78 -15.53 0.04
N ARG A 91 8.71 -16.85 0.21
CA ARG A 91 8.89 -17.51 1.51
C ARG A 91 10.34 -17.80 1.87
N GLY A 92 11.30 -17.58 0.95
CA GLY A 92 12.70 -17.90 1.17
C GLY A 92 12.98 -19.42 1.25
N GLU A 93 12.15 -20.24 0.62
CA GLU A 93 12.26 -21.70 0.64
C GLU A 93 13.26 -22.23 -0.39
N GLN A 94 13.54 -21.46 -1.43
CA GLN A 94 14.50 -21.79 -2.48
C GLN A 94 15.82 -21.05 -2.25
N GLU A 95 16.90 -21.59 -2.82
CA GLU A 95 18.27 -21.07 -2.60
C GLU A 95 18.62 -19.87 -3.51
N TYR A 96 17.72 -18.87 -3.59
CA TYR A 96 18.09 -17.57 -4.12
C TYR A 96 18.82 -16.80 -3.03
N THR A 97 20.06 -16.39 -3.29
CA THR A 97 20.87 -15.80 -2.24
C THR A 97 21.54 -14.51 -2.64
N LEU A 98 21.66 -13.61 -1.67
CA LEU A 98 22.50 -12.42 -1.67
C LEU A 98 23.49 -12.54 -0.52
N HIS A 99 24.79 -12.61 -0.83
CA HIS A 99 25.83 -12.87 0.17
C HIS A 99 25.55 -14.07 1.08
N GLY A 100 25.01 -15.16 0.49
CA GLY A 100 24.71 -16.41 1.21
C GLY A 100 23.47 -16.37 2.11
N LYS A 101 22.67 -15.32 2.07
CA LYS A 101 21.38 -15.23 2.76
C LYS A 101 20.23 -15.21 1.75
N ASN A 102 19.16 -15.92 2.09
CA ASN A 102 17.99 -16.02 1.20
C ASN A 102 17.36 -14.68 0.89
N VAL A 103 16.96 -14.53 -0.36
CA VAL A 103 16.26 -13.34 -0.88
C VAL A 103 14.89 -13.70 -1.45
N SER A 104 13.94 -12.80 -1.23
CA SER A 104 12.69 -12.71 -1.99
C SER A 104 12.93 -11.73 -3.14
N ILE A 105 12.62 -12.14 -4.36
CA ILE A 105 12.77 -11.31 -5.54
C ILE A 105 11.37 -10.90 -5.98
N CYS A 106 11.15 -9.61 -6.04
CA CYS A 106 9.91 -9.00 -6.52
C CYS A 106 10.20 -8.18 -7.77
N GLY A 107 9.21 -7.99 -8.58
CA GLY A 107 9.30 -7.10 -9.73
C GLY A 107 7.96 -6.46 -10.05
N GLY A 108 8.01 -5.37 -10.77
CA GLY A 108 6.83 -4.63 -11.16
C GLY A 108 7.14 -3.22 -11.64
N ASN A 109 6.11 -2.44 -11.86
CA ASN A 109 6.25 -1.03 -12.22
C ASN A 109 6.43 -0.13 -10.98
N GLU A 110 6.76 1.14 -11.20
CA GLU A 110 7.02 2.10 -10.12
C GLU A 110 5.82 2.27 -9.17
N SER A 111 4.60 2.19 -9.70
CA SER A 111 3.37 2.37 -8.90
C SER A 111 3.24 1.37 -7.76
N ILE A 112 3.83 0.16 -7.88
CA ILE A 112 3.78 -0.85 -6.81
C ILE A 112 4.49 -0.36 -5.55
N VAL A 113 5.63 0.30 -5.71
CA VAL A 113 6.47 0.74 -4.58
C VAL A 113 6.12 2.15 -4.09
N THR A 114 5.51 2.99 -4.93
CA THR A 114 5.18 4.39 -4.59
C THR A 114 3.73 4.61 -4.18
N GLU A 115 2.78 3.89 -4.81
CA GLU A 115 1.35 4.14 -4.62
C GLU A 115 0.63 2.98 -3.95
N ILE A 116 0.90 1.74 -4.38
CA ILE A 116 0.21 0.56 -3.87
C ILE A 116 0.73 0.18 -2.48
N PHE A 117 2.01 -0.12 -2.32
CA PHE A 117 2.58 -0.51 -1.02
C PHE A 117 3.30 0.65 -0.31
N ASN A 118 3.63 1.72 -1.02
CA ASN A 118 4.31 2.91 -0.48
C ASN A 118 5.55 2.55 0.36
N VAL A 119 6.41 1.74 -0.20
CA VAL A 119 7.60 1.19 0.47
C VAL A 119 8.90 1.87 0.12
N LEU A 120 8.96 2.74 -0.87
CA LEU A 120 10.17 3.50 -1.20
C LEU A 120 10.65 4.31 0.02
N ASP A 121 11.91 4.13 0.41
CA ASP A 121 12.52 4.81 1.56
C ASP A 121 13.61 5.80 1.14
N GLU A 122 14.63 5.32 0.44
CA GLU A 122 15.73 6.14 -0.06
C GLU A 122 16.02 5.84 -1.54
N GLY A 123 16.54 6.84 -2.26
CA GLY A 123 16.92 6.69 -3.67
C GLY A 123 15.75 6.77 -4.63
N THR A 124 15.79 5.98 -5.69
CA THR A 124 14.79 5.97 -6.76
C THR A 124 14.39 4.55 -7.14
N PHE A 125 13.22 4.43 -7.74
CA PHE A 125 12.80 3.19 -8.41
C PHE A 125 13.80 2.82 -9.53
N PRO A 126 14.12 1.52 -9.75
CA PRO A 126 14.97 1.05 -10.82
C PRO A 126 14.48 1.52 -12.19
N LYS A 127 15.37 2.06 -13.02
CA LYS A 127 15.02 2.56 -14.36
C LYS A 127 15.43 1.61 -15.47
N THR A 128 16.36 0.71 -15.17
CA THR A 128 16.90 -0.27 -16.11
C THR A 128 16.80 -1.68 -15.52
N GLU A 129 16.86 -2.69 -16.36
CA GLU A 129 16.85 -4.10 -15.96
C GLU A 129 18.01 -4.49 -15.04
N ASN A 130 19.11 -3.71 -15.05
CA ASN A 130 20.31 -3.95 -14.25
C ASN A 130 20.33 -3.16 -12.94
N GLU A 131 19.25 -2.50 -12.59
CA GLU A 131 19.08 -1.79 -11.31
C GLU A 131 18.13 -2.53 -10.39
N ALA A 132 18.32 -2.39 -9.08
CA ALA A 132 17.49 -3.01 -8.08
C ALA A 132 17.29 -2.09 -6.86
N MET A 133 16.12 -2.18 -6.23
CA MET A 133 15.92 -1.70 -4.87
C MET A 133 16.14 -2.85 -3.90
N ILE A 134 16.67 -2.52 -2.72
CA ILE A 134 17.00 -3.50 -1.68
C ILE A 134 16.25 -3.14 -0.40
N SER A 135 15.83 -4.15 0.34
CA SER A 135 15.17 -3.98 1.63
C SER A 135 16.11 -3.41 2.71
N ILE A 136 15.56 -2.63 3.65
CA ILE A 136 16.32 -2.01 4.73
C ILE A 136 17.04 -3.05 5.59
N ASN A 137 16.44 -4.21 5.87
CA ASN A 137 17.10 -5.26 6.63
C ASN A 137 18.39 -5.76 5.96
N ALA A 138 18.43 -5.86 4.63
CA ALA A 138 19.64 -6.19 3.89
C ALA A 138 20.63 -5.01 3.88
N LYS A 139 20.17 -3.78 3.64
CA LYS A 139 20.98 -2.55 3.73
C LYS A 139 21.76 -2.51 5.05
N ASP A 140 21.04 -2.65 6.17
CA ASP A 140 21.61 -2.49 7.51
C ASP A 140 22.58 -3.61 7.86
N THR A 141 22.25 -4.85 7.48
CA THR A 141 23.09 -6.01 7.79
C THR A 141 24.37 -6.04 6.95
N LEU A 142 24.26 -5.78 5.65
CA LEU A 142 25.35 -5.86 4.69
C LEU A 142 26.06 -4.51 4.49
N LYS A 143 25.58 -3.43 5.10
CA LYS A 143 26.13 -2.06 4.98
C LYS A 143 26.16 -1.52 3.56
N LEU A 144 25.14 -1.86 2.77
CA LEU A 144 25.03 -1.51 1.36
C LEU A 144 24.73 -0.02 1.16
N LYS A 145 25.17 0.52 0.02
CA LYS A 145 24.94 1.90 -0.39
C LYS A 145 24.36 1.97 -1.81
N ILE A 146 23.65 3.07 -2.08
CA ILE A 146 23.18 3.35 -3.44
C ILE A 146 24.38 3.46 -4.38
N GLY A 147 24.26 2.86 -5.57
CA GLY A 147 25.31 2.78 -6.60
C GLY A 147 26.28 1.60 -6.43
N GLU A 148 26.21 0.86 -5.33
CA GLU A 148 26.99 -0.38 -5.18
C GLU A 148 26.38 -1.51 -6.03
N GLN A 149 27.26 -2.41 -6.47
CA GLN A 149 26.87 -3.61 -7.20
C GLN A 149 26.60 -4.75 -6.23
N ILE A 150 25.51 -5.46 -6.47
CA ILE A 150 25.15 -6.70 -5.77
C ILE A 150 25.05 -7.85 -6.77
N VAL A 151 25.20 -9.07 -6.27
CA VAL A 151 25.06 -10.30 -7.06
C VAL A 151 24.06 -11.20 -6.38
N ILE A 152 23.04 -11.61 -7.12
CA ILE A 152 22.06 -12.61 -6.71
C ILE A 152 22.45 -13.92 -7.35
N THR A 153 22.61 -14.96 -6.54
CA THR A 153 22.87 -16.31 -7.03
C THR A 153 21.57 -17.11 -6.96
N THR A 154 21.21 -17.75 -8.06
CA THR A 154 19.99 -18.56 -8.18
C THR A 154 20.27 -20.02 -7.75
N PRO A 155 19.23 -20.83 -7.53
CA PRO A 155 19.37 -22.25 -7.20
C PRO A 155 20.18 -23.05 -8.26
N ASN A 156 20.13 -22.65 -9.51
CA ASN A 156 20.89 -23.26 -10.61
C ASN A 156 22.36 -22.80 -10.68
N GLY A 157 22.77 -21.90 -9.79
CA GLY A 157 24.12 -21.34 -9.75
C GLY A 157 24.35 -20.19 -10.74
N THR A 158 23.29 -19.69 -11.40
CA THR A 158 23.39 -18.52 -12.25
C THR A 158 23.52 -17.26 -11.41
N GLU A 159 24.37 -16.34 -11.83
CA GLU A 159 24.60 -15.07 -11.14
C GLU A 159 24.02 -13.90 -11.93
N PHE A 160 23.23 -13.08 -11.27
CA PHE A 160 22.67 -11.85 -11.80
C PHE A 160 23.23 -10.66 -11.00
N SER A 161 23.79 -9.70 -11.74
CA SER A 161 24.40 -8.50 -11.15
C SER A 161 23.50 -7.29 -11.31
N TYR A 162 23.28 -6.56 -10.21
CA TYR A 162 22.44 -5.35 -10.20
C TYR A 162 23.16 -4.20 -9.50
N ILE A 163 22.84 -2.96 -9.90
CA ILE A 163 23.28 -1.74 -9.21
C ILE A 163 22.15 -1.26 -8.32
N ILE A 164 22.44 -0.97 -7.07
CA ILE A 164 21.45 -0.48 -6.10
C ILE A 164 21.01 0.94 -6.49
N SER A 165 19.75 1.10 -6.88
CA SER A 165 19.12 2.39 -7.20
C SER A 165 18.43 3.03 -5.99
N GLY A 166 18.01 2.23 -5.04
CA GLY A 166 17.31 2.69 -3.85
C GLY A 166 17.09 1.61 -2.79
N PHE A 167 16.49 2.03 -1.70
CA PHE A 167 16.13 1.15 -0.59
C PHE A 167 14.62 1.21 -0.33
N MET A 168 14.07 0.07 0.08
CA MET A 168 12.65 -0.08 0.39
C MET A 168 12.45 -0.54 1.83
N LYS A 169 11.37 -0.07 2.46
CA LYS A 169 10.93 -0.54 3.77
C LYS A 169 10.61 -2.03 3.72
N ASN A 170 10.87 -2.72 4.82
CA ASN A 170 10.42 -4.10 4.94
C ASN A 170 8.88 -4.13 4.94
N SER A 171 8.31 -4.92 4.06
CA SER A 171 6.87 -5.08 3.93
C SER A 171 6.51 -6.55 3.84
N ALA A 172 5.53 -6.97 4.63
CA ALA A 172 5.00 -8.33 4.59
C ALA A 172 4.38 -8.71 3.23
N ASN A 173 4.07 -7.72 2.38
CA ASN A 173 3.58 -7.94 1.03
C ASN A 173 4.69 -8.28 0.03
N LEU A 174 5.93 -7.92 0.33
CA LEU A 174 7.07 -8.10 -0.56
C LEU A 174 8.01 -9.21 -0.11
N MET A 175 8.13 -9.44 1.20
CA MET A 175 9.05 -10.42 1.77
C MET A 175 8.67 -10.81 3.20
N ARG A 176 9.19 -11.94 3.67
CA ARG A 176 9.16 -12.29 5.10
C ARG A 176 10.23 -11.50 5.87
N GLU A 177 10.03 -11.33 7.18
CA GLU A 177 10.94 -10.56 8.04
C GLU A 177 12.37 -11.09 8.08
N ASP A 178 12.53 -12.40 7.93
CA ASP A 178 13.82 -13.11 7.99
C ASP A 178 14.53 -13.23 6.63
N VAL A 179 13.91 -12.73 5.56
CA VAL A 179 14.40 -12.79 4.19
C VAL A 179 14.79 -11.40 3.71
N TYR A 180 15.86 -11.30 2.90
CA TYR A 180 16.17 -10.06 2.22
C TYR A 180 15.23 -9.84 1.04
N GLY A 181 14.82 -8.60 0.80
CA GLY A 181 14.00 -8.23 -0.36
C GLY A 181 14.83 -7.57 -1.45
N VAL A 182 14.58 -7.98 -2.66
CA VAL A 182 15.10 -7.35 -3.88
C VAL A 182 13.92 -7.01 -4.78
N PHE A 183 13.84 -5.78 -5.25
CA PHE A 183 12.80 -5.33 -6.17
C PHE A 183 13.42 -4.87 -7.48
N LEU A 184 12.93 -5.44 -8.58
CA LEU A 184 13.40 -5.21 -9.94
C LEU A 184 12.31 -4.49 -10.76
N THR A 185 12.68 -3.95 -11.90
CA THR A 185 11.69 -3.57 -12.92
C THR A 185 10.94 -4.81 -13.42
N THR A 186 9.77 -4.63 -14.05
CA THR A 186 9.01 -5.72 -14.67
C THR A 186 9.87 -6.54 -15.63
N ASP A 187 10.69 -5.89 -16.45
CA ASP A 187 11.56 -6.56 -17.43
C ASP A 187 12.72 -7.29 -16.73
N GLY A 188 13.34 -6.66 -15.72
CA GLY A 188 14.39 -7.31 -14.93
C GLY A 188 13.87 -8.57 -14.18
N PHE A 189 12.67 -8.51 -13.67
CA PHE A 189 12.01 -9.65 -13.04
C PHE A 189 11.71 -10.76 -14.06
N ARG A 190 11.16 -10.42 -15.22
CA ARG A 190 10.88 -11.38 -16.29
C ARG A 190 12.16 -12.09 -16.77
N THR A 191 13.27 -11.37 -16.83
CA THR A 191 14.58 -11.93 -17.22
C THR A 191 15.04 -13.00 -16.24
N ILE A 192 15.06 -12.72 -14.93
CA ILE A 192 15.47 -13.72 -13.93
C ILE A 192 14.49 -14.90 -13.87
N TYR A 193 13.19 -14.61 -13.94
CA TYR A 193 12.14 -15.62 -13.90
C TYR A 193 12.22 -16.61 -15.06
N SER A 194 12.41 -16.10 -16.29
CA SER A 194 12.49 -16.93 -17.50
C SER A 194 13.76 -17.79 -17.55
N ASN A 195 14.83 -17.40 -16.84
CA ASN A 195 16.04 -18.22 -16.74
C ASN A 195 15.92 -19.37 -15.76
N GLU A 196 15.00 -19.27 -14.79
CA GLU A 196 14.90 -20.24 -13.69
C GLU A 196 13.67 -21.14 -13.79
N THR A 197 12.70 -20.79 -14.61
CA THR A 197 11.44 -21.55 -14.74
C THR A 197 11.03 -21.70 -16.20
N ASP A 198 10.46 -22.84 -16.54
CA ASP A 198 9.82 -23.07 -17.83
C ASP A 198 8.37 -22.53 -17.88
N VAL A 199 7.93 -21.87 -16.79
CA VAL A 199 6.56 -21.36 -16.67
C VAL A 199 6.49 -19.94 -17.20
N ASN A 200 5.37 -19.59 -17.82
CA ASN A 200 5.15 -18.24 -18.33
C ASN A 200 5.14 -17.24 -17.19
N PRO A 201 5.96 -16.17 -17.21
CA PRO A 201 5.99 -15.15 -16.16
C PRO A 201 4.61 -14.53 -15.83
N SER A 202 3.72 -14.44 -16.80
CA SER A 202 2.35 -13.92 -16.60
C SER A 202 1.50 -14.75 -15.63
N GLU A 203 1.79 -16.04 -15.42
CA GLU A 203 1.05 -16.91 -14.51
C GLU A 203 1.27 -16.55 -13.03
N TYR A 204 2.35 -15.85 -12.69
CA TYR A 204 2.71 -15.46 -11.34
C TYR A 204 2.60 -13.95 -11.11
N THR A 205 2.12 -13.20 -12.10
CA THR A 205 1.98 -11.76 -12.01
C THR A 205 0.61 -11.41 -11.45
N MET A 206 0.59 -10.58 -10.42
CA MET A 206 -0.63 -9.91 -9.96
C MET A 206 -0.72 -8.53 -10.60
N PHE A 207 -1.91 -8.16 -11.02
CA PHE A 207 -2.22 -6.85 -11.53
C PHE A 207 -3.16 -6.14 -10.55
N PHE A 208 -2.67 -5.09 -9.92
CA PHE A 208 -3.43 -4.30 -8.97
C PHE A 208 -4.07 -3.09 -9.65
N VAL A 209 -5.31 -2.81 -9.29
CA VAL A 209 -6.07 -1.66 -9.79
C VAL A 209 -6.54 -0.82 -8.60
N LEU A 210 -6.25 0.47 -8.67
CA LEU A 210 -6.73 1.49 -7.76
C LEU A 210 -7.68 2.41 -8.53
N PHE A 211 -8.94 2.49 -8.10
CA PHE A 211 -9.92 3.42 -8.69
C PHE A 211 -9.85 4.80 -8.05
N ASP A 212 -10.23 5.82 -8.82
CA ASP A 212 -10.46 7.16 -8.27
C ASP A 212 -11.66 7.13 -7.29
N ASN A 213 -11.47 7.75 -6.13
CA ASN A 213 -12.48 7.80 -5.05
C ASN A 213 -13.79 8.52 -5.41
N LYS A 214 -13.94 9.02 -6.64
CA LYS A 214 -15.12 9.73 -7.12
C LYS A 214 -16.25 8.82 -7.62
N GLY A 215 -15.93 7.55 -7.89
CA GLY A 215 -16.85 6.56 -8.46
C GLY A 215 -17.56 5.68 -7.43
N ASN A 216 -18.43 4.82 -7.93
CA ASN A 216 -19.02 3.71 -7.15
C ASN A 216 -18.14 2.48 -7.30
N ILE A 217 -17.10 2.37 -6.46
CA ILE A 217 -16.10 1.30 -6.52
C ILE A 217 -16.71 -0.11 -6.61
N PRO A 218 -17.72 -0.48 -5.79
CA PRO A 218 -18.36 -1.80 -5.92
C PRO A 218 -18.99 -2.06 -7.29
N LYS A 219 -19.55 -1.04 -7.93
CA LYS A 219 -20.12 -1.14 -9.27
C LYS A 219 -19.03 -1.35 -10.32
N GLU A 220 -17.96 -0.57 -10.26
CA GLU A 220 -16.81 -0.67 -11.16
C GLU A 220 -16.14 -2.07 -11.08
N ILE A 221 -16.01 -2.60 -9.86
CA ILE A 221 -15.52 -3.97 -9.62
C ILE A 221 -16.42 -4.99 -10.29
N ALA A 222 -17.74 -4.87 -10.13
CA ALA A 222 -18.70 -5.78 -10.72
C ALA A 222 -18.66 -5.75 -12.26
N GLU A 223 -18.54 -4.56 -12.86
CA GLU A 223 -18.44 -4.40 -14.31
C GLU A 223 -17.16 -5.04 -14.88
N ILE A 224 -16.00 -4.84 -14.25
CA ILE A 224 -14.75 -5.49 -14.67
C ILE A 224 -14.88 -7.02 -14.58
N LYS A 225 -15.44 -7.53 -13.49
CA LYS A 225 -15.67 -8.96 -13.31
C LYS A 225 -16.59 -9.56 -14.38
N GLU A 226 -17.67 -8.87 -14.71
CA GLU A 226 -18.63 -9.30 -15.73
C GLU A 226 -18.03 -9.25 -17.14
N GLN A 227 -17.30 -8.16 -17.45
CA GLN A 227 -16.75 -7.93 -18.78
C GLN A 227 -15.60 -8.87 -19.13
N TYR A 228 -14.71 -9.16 -18.18
CA TYR A 228 -13.49 -9.91 -18.44
C TYR A 228 -13.51 -11.35 -17.89
N GLY A 229 -14.52 -11.72 -17.11
CA GLY A 229 -14.67 -13.07 -16.57
C GLY A 229 -13.55 -13.51 -15.61
N PHE A 230 -12.80 -12.57 -15.05
CA PHE A 230 -11.67 -12.87 -14.17
C PHE A 230 -12.11 -13.53 -12.87
N CYS A 231 -11.32 -14.52 -12.45
CA CYS A 231 -11.34 -14.98 -11.07
C CYS A 231 -10.66 -13.87 -10.22
N LEU A 232 -11.45 -12.94 -9.69
CA LEU A 232 -10.96 -11.92 -8.77
C LEU A 232 -10.50 -12.60 -7.48
N LEU A 233 -9.21 -12.59 -7.21
CA LEU A 233 -8.68 -13.26 -6.05
C LEU A 233 -8.83 -12.45 -4.77
N TYR A 234 -8.83 -11.13 -4.85
CA TYR A 234 -8.95 -10.28 -3.67
C TYR A 234 -9.61 -8.94 -4.00
N THR A 235 -10.58 -8.55 -3.19
CA THR A 235 -10.96 -7.16 -3.00
C THR A 235 -10.38 -6.72 -1.66
N SER A 236 -9.54 -5.71 -1.64
CA SER A 236 -9.16 -5.08 -0.38
C SER A 236 -10.44 -4.54 0.26
N PRO A 237 -10.69 -4.77 1.56
CA PRO A 237 -11.81 -4.12 2.23
C PRO A 237 -11.63 -2.62 2.09
N SER A 238 -12.55 -1.99 1.35
CA SER A 238 -12.57 -0.54 1.24
C SER A 238 -12.66 0.06 2.65
N PRO A 239 -11.94 1.15 2.92
CA PRO A 239 -12.09 1.87 4.19
C PRO A 239 -13.53 2.27 4.51
N ARG A 240 -14.43 2.24 3.53
CA ARG A 240 -15.85 2.50 3.70
C ARG A 240 -16.67 1.27 4.15
N ASP A 241 -16.12 0.07 3.99
CA ASP A 241 -16.81 -1.19 4.32
C ASP A 241 -16.49 -1.67 5.74
N MET A 242 -15.56 -1.00 6.42
CA MET A 242 -15.23 -1.17 7.83
C MET A 242 -15.89 -0.10 8.71
#